data_6492eac8b693f70710c84a2516873a3e
#
_entry.id   6492eac8b693f70710c84a2516873a3e
#
_cell.length_a   1.000
_cell.length_b   1.000
_cell.length_c   1.000
_cell.angle_alpha   90.00
_cell.angle_beta   90.00
_cell.angle_gamma   90.00
#
_symmetry.space_group_name_H-M   'P 1'
#
loop_
_entity.id
_entity.type
_entity.pdbx_description
1 polymer ?
#
loop_
_entity_poly.entity_id
_entity_poly.type
_entity_poly.pdbx_seq_one_letter_code
_entity_poly.pdbx_strand_id
1 'polypeptide(L)'
;VDVQNLGCDFITFSGHKMLGPTGIGVLWGSLKMLESLPPFLSGGEMIETVTLENSTWNEVPYKFEAGTPNYVQAIGLGTAVEYLSNIGMENVQAHEKKLTEYAIEKLKTIPELYIHGSPSNRGGVISFNLNEIHPQDLSQFLNEDNICIRVGHHCAQPLLKTLGETS
;
A
#
# COMPACT_ATOMS: atom_id res chain seq x y z
N VAL A 1 -6.86 4.81 8.98
CA VAL A 1 -5.65 5.59 9.36
C VAL A 1 -6.09 7.03 9.62
N ASP A 2 -5.70 7.57 10.77
CA ASP A 2 -5.92 8.98 11.13
C ASP A 2 -4.59 9.72 11.00
N VAL A 3 -4.48 10.55 9.98
CA VAL A 3 -3.24 11.28 9.67
C VAL A 3 -2.84 12.29 10.75
N GLN A 4 -3.81 12.82 11.51
CA GLN A 4 -3.52 13.74 12.60
C GLN A 4 -2.89 13.02 13.80
N ASN A 5 -3.33 11.82 14.09
CA ASN A 5 -2.79 10.98 15.16
C ASN A 5 -1.44 10.32 14.82
N LEU A 6 -1.12 10.16 13.53
CA LEU A 6 0.17 9.63 13.11
C LEU A 6 1.34 10.57 13.41
N GLY A 7 1.10 11.89 13.45
CA GLY A 7 2.16 12.88 13.63
C GLY A 7 3.18 12.91 12.48
N CYS A 8 2.79 12.47 11.28
CA CYS A 8 3.64 12.50 10.09
C CYS A 8 3.39 13.76 9.27
N ASP A 9 4.41 14.21 8.54
CA ASP A 9 4.31 15.34 7.61
C ASP A 9 3.72 14.92 6.26
N PHE A 10 3.96 13.67 5.85
CA PHE A 10 3.48 13.10 4.58
C PHE A 10 3.03 11.65 4.76
N ILE A 11 2.02 11.25 4.00
CA ILE A 11 1.61 9.86 3.82
C ILE A 11 1.23 9.60 2.37
N THR A 12 1.61 8.43 1.86
CA THR A 12 1.23 8.01 0.50
C THR A 12 0.55 6.65 0.53
N PHE A 13 -0.39 6.47 -0.37
CA PHE A 13 -1.01 5.16 -0.59
C PHE A 13 -1.46 4.98 -2.04
N SER A 14 -1.59 3.72 -2.44
CA SER A 14 -2.00 3.34 -3.80
C SER A 14 -3.45 2.89 -3.82
N GLY A 15 -4.23 3.38 -4.78
CA GLY A 15 -5.65 3.05 -4.92
C GLY A 15 -5.92 1.55 -5.07
N HIS A 16 -5.12 0.84 -5.88
CA HIS A 16 -5.29 -0.59 -6.11
C HIS A 16 -5.08 -1.48 -4.87
N LYS A 17 -4.49 -0.96 -3.79
CA LYS A 17 -4.33 -1.67 -2.51
C LYS A 17 -5.50 -1.47 -1.56
N MET A 18 -6.49 -0.68 -1.96
CA MET A 18 -7.71 -0.44 -1.22
C MET A 18 -8.96 -0.55 -2.11
N LEU A 19 -8.99 -1.57 -2.96
CA LEU A 19 -10.09 -1.91 -3.89
C LEU A 19 -10.31 -0.88 -5.02
N GLY A 20 -9.48 0.14 -5.11
CA GLY A 20 -9.53 1.13 -6.19
C GLY A 20 -8.82 0.66 -7.47
N PRO A 21 -8.91 1.44 -8.55
CA PRO A 21 -8.25 1.11 -9.80
C PRO A 21 -6.72 1.26 -9.71
N THR A 22 -6.02 0.65 -10.68
CA THR A 22 -4.60 0.93 -10.92
C THR A 22 -4.41 2.34 -11.49
N GLY A 23 -3.18 2.86 -11.43
CA GLY A 23 -2.83 4.15 -12.02
C GLY A 23 -3.24 5.36 -11.19
N ILE A 24 -3.73 5.18 -9.97
CA ILE A 24 -4.08 6.26 -9.03
C ILE A 24 -3.52 5.98 -7.65
N GLY A 25 -3.09 7.02 -6.99
CA GLY A 25 -2.67 7.03 -5.60
C GLY A 25 -2.84 8.42 -5.02
N VAL A 26 -2.59 8.56 -3.74
CA VAL A 26 -2.71 9.83 -3.03
C VAL A 26 -1.41 10.11 -2.29
N LEU A 27 -0.97 11.36 -2.36
CA LEU A 27 -0.02 11.96 -1.43
C LEU A 27 -0.81 12.94 -0.55
N TRP A 28 -0.86 12.65 0.73
CA TRP A 28 -1.30 13.62 1.73
C TRP A 28 -0.08 14.29 2.35
N GLY A 29 -0.17 15.58 2.59
CA GLY A 29 0.84 16.34 3.30
C GLY A 29 0.23 17.44 4.12
N SER A 30 0.89 17.84 5.22
CA SER A 30 0.47 19.03 5.96
C SER A 30 0.61 20.27 5.06
N LEU A 31 -0.35 21.19 5.14
CA LEU A 31 -0.38 22.38 4.27
C LEU A 31 0.95 23.14 4.34
N LYS A 32 1.48 23.36 5.53
CA LYS A 32 2.78 24.02 5.75
C LYS A 32 3.92 23.37 4.97
N MET A 33 3.96 22.05 4.95
CA MET A 33 5.01 21.30 4.23
C MET A 33 4.81 21.38 2.73
N LEU A 34 3.58 21.19 2.26
CA LEU A 34 3.26 21.31 0.84
C LEU A 34 3.54 22.71 0.28
N GLU A 35 3.23 23.76 1.03
CA GLU A 35 3.55 25.15 0.65
C GLU A 35 5.05 25.39 0.52
N SER A 36 5.86 24.77 1.36
CA SER A 36 7.32 24.94 1.38
C SER A 36 8.05 24.21 0.26
N LEU A 37 7.44 23.18 -0.34
CA LEU A 37 8.05 22.39 -1.40
C LEU A 37 7.91 23.06 -2.78
N PRO A 38 8.91 22.94 -3.65
CA PRO A 38 8.75 23.26 -5.06
C PRO A 38 7.82 22.23 -5.74
N PRO A 39 7.21 22.57 -6.89
CA PRO A 39 6.48 21.58 -7.68
C PRO A 39 7.41 20.44 -8.14
N PHE A 40 6.87 19.24 -8.24
CA PHE A 40 7.62 18.06 -8.69
C PHE A 40 7.63 17.93 -10.22
N LEU A 41 6.48 18.22 -10.87
CA LEU A 41 6.31 18.23 -12.32
C LEU A 41 5.81 19.60 -12.75
N SER A 42 6.09 19.97 -13.98
CA SER A 42 5.57 21.18 -14.62
C SER A 42 4.60 20.82 -15.73
N GLY A 43 3.57 21.66 -15.93
CA GLY A 43 2.55 21.48 -16.96
C GLY A 43 1.38 22.44 -16.81
N GLY A 44 0.33 22.19 -17.57
CA GLY A 44 -0.92 22.94 -17.44
C GLY A 44 -1.53 22.80 -16.06
N GLU A 45 -2.39 23.71 -15.68
CA GLU A 45 -3.14 23.79 -14.41
C GLU A 45 -2.29 24.09 -13.16
N MET A 46 -1.06 23.54 -13.05
CA MET A 46 -0.19 23.73 -11.89
C MET A 46 0.55 25.06 -11.89
N ILE A 47 0.53 25.78 -12.98
CA ILE A 47 1.27 27.02 -13.24
C ILE A 47 0.32 28.21 -13.16
N GLU A 48 0.76 29.33 -12.58
CA GLU A 48 0.01 30.58 -12.51
C GLU A 48 0.42 31.52 -13.64
N THR A 49 1.73 31.82 -13.74
CA THR A 49 2.30 32.65 -14.80
C THR A 49 3.56 32.04 -15.38
N VAL A 50 3.82 32.28 -16.66
CA VAL A 50 5.04 31.85 -17.35
C VAL A 50 5.60 33.02 -18.17
N THR A 51 6.88 33.27 -17.98
CA THR A 51 7.68 34.18 -18.83
C THR A 51 8.86 33.40 -19.42
N LEU A 52 9.68 34.07 -20.23
CA LEU A 52 10.90 33.44 -20.79
C LEU A 52 11.94 33.12 -19.69
N GLU A 53 11.97 33.90 -18.62
CA GLU A 53 12.97 33.76 -17.55
C GLU A 53 12.42 33.11 -16.30
N ASN A 54 11.10 33.23 -16.01
CA ASN A 54 10.52 32.84 -14.73
C ASN A 54 9.14 32.25 -14.89
N SER A 55 8.76 31.42 -13.88
CA SER A 55 7.41 30.92 -13.73
C SER A 55 6.97 31.02 -12.28
N THR A 56 5.68 31.26 -12.09
CA THR A 56 5.04 31.13 -10.78
C THR A 56 4.06 29.96 -10.78
N TRP A 57 3.82 29.43 -9.60
CA TRP A 57 3.06 28.21 -9.41
C TRP A 57 1.70 28.53 -8.80
N ASN A 58 0.74 27.72 -9.15
CA ASN A 58 -0.59 27.78 -8.55
C ASN A 58 -0.52 27.40 -7.05
N GLU A 59 -1.58 27.66 -6.32
CA GLU A 59 -1.68 27.28 -4.91
C GLU A 59 -1.75 25.75 -4.72
N VAL A 60 -1.51 25.28 -3.49
CA VAL A 60 -1.72 23.89 -3.09
C VAL A 60 -3.24 23.60 -3.08
N PRO A 61 -3.69 22.44 -3.60
CA PRO A 61 -2.90 21.31 -4.13
C PRO A 61 -2.51 21.39 -5.59
N TYR A 62 -3.01 22.36 -6.34
CA TYR A 62 -2.89 22.46 -7.80
C TYR A 62 -1.44 22.53 -8.29
N LYS A 63 -0.52 23.12 -7.55
CA LYS A 63 0.90 23.16 -7.93
C LYS A 63 1.57 21.77 -8.04
N PHE A 64 0.93 20.72 -7.53
CA PHE A 64 1.40 19.33 -7.65
C PHE A 64 0.61 18.49 -8.65
N GLU A 65 -0.42 19.08 -9.29
CA GLU A 65 -1.34 18.42 -10.22
C GLU A 65 -1.08 18.87 -11.65
N ALA A 66 0.07 18.46 -12.22
CA ALA A 66 0.50 18.90 -13.54
C ALA A 66 -0.24 18.18 -14.68
N GLY A 67 -0.89 18.96 -15.55
CA GLY A 67 -1.61 18.46 -16.73
C GLY A 67 -3.03 17.97 -16.42
N THR A 68 -3.68 17.36 -17.41
CA THR A 68 -5.03 16.82 -17.24
C THR A 68 -5.05 15.76 -16.15
N PRO A 69 -5.83 15.92 -15.08
CA PRO A 69 -5.85 14.98 -13.97
C PRO A 69 -6.40 13.61 -14.41
N ASN A 70 -6.00 12.58 -13.69
CA ASN A 70 -6.43 11.19 -13.91
C ASN A 70 -7.86 10.98 -13.34
N TYR A 71 -8.84 11.71 -13.90
CA TYR A 71 -10.19 11.80 -13.33
C TYR A 71 -10.97 10.49 -13.34
N VAL A 72 -10.77 9.63 -14.33
CA VAL A 72 -11.47 8.32 -14.39
C VAL A 72 -11.07 7.45 -13.21
N GLN A 73 -9.78 7.33 -12.95
CA GLN A 73 -9.26 6.56 -11.83
C GLN A 73 -9.56 7.24 -10.48
N ALA A 74 -9.60 8.57 -10.44
CA ALA A 74 -9.99 9.31 -9.23
C ALA A 74 -11.44 9.03 -8.85
N ILE A 75 -12.37 9.00 -9.82
CA ILE A 75 -13.77 8.61 -9.60
C ILE A 75 -13.85 7.16 -9.09
N GLY A 76 -13.10 6.25 -9.73
CA GLY A 76 -13.04 4.85 -9.29
C GLY A 76 -12.48 4.68 -7.87
N LEU A 77 -11.47 5.48 -7.50
CA LEU A 77 -10.96 5.49 -6.13
C LEU A 77 -12.00 6.03 -5.14
N GLY A 78 -12.73 7.10 -5.50
CA GLY A 78 -13.83 7.62 -4.70
C GLY A 78 -14.89 6.55 -4.41
N THR A 79 -15.30 5.80 -5.43
CA THR A 79 -16.23 4.67 -5.28
C THR A 79 -15.69 3.59 -4.33
N ALA A 80 -14.39 3.27 -4.41
CA ALA A 80 -13.76 2.32 -3.49
C ALA A 80 -13.76 2.81 -2.04
N VAL A 81 -13.52 4.11 -1.83
CA VAL A 81 -13.60 4.75 -0.50
C VAL A 81 -15.01 4.66 0.07
N GLU A 82 -16.02 4.97 -0.72
CA GLU A 82 -17.44 4.84 -0.31
C GLU A 82 -17.79 3.40 0.03
N TYR A 83 -17.38 2.44 -0.79
CA TYR A 83 -17.62 1.02 -0.54
C TYR A 83 -17.02 0.56 0.79
N LEU A 84 -15.74 0.86 1.04
CA LEU A 84 -15.06 0.52 2.30
C LEU A 84 -15.69 1.24 3.50
N SER A 85 -16.07 2.51 3.34
CA SER A 85 -16.73 3.28 4.39
C SER A 85 -18.10 2.70 4.77
N ASN A 86 -18.84 2.20 3.79
CA ASN A 86 -20.13 1.55 4.02
C ASN A 86 -20.02 0.19 4.74
N ILE A 87 -18.92 -0.56 4.51
CA ILE A 87 -18.61 -1.76 5.29
C ILE A 87 -18.22 -1.38 6.72
N GLY A 88 -17.49 -0.28 6.88
CA GLY A 88 -16.87 0.17 8.12
C GLY A 88 -15.48 -0.43 8.32
N MET A 89 -14.47 0.42 8.52
CA MET A 89 -13.08 -0.03 8.64
C MET A 89 -12.84 -0.89 9.88
N GLU A 90 -13.59 -0.69 10.94
CA GLU A 90 -13.57 -1.53 12.15
C GLU A 90 -14.02 -2.96 11.86
N ASN A 91 -15.03 -3.12 10.99
CA ASN A 91 -15.54 -4.43 10.56
C ASN A 91 -14.50 -5.14 9.68
N VAL A 92 -13.86 -4.40 8.76
CA VAL A 92 -12.75 -4.92 7.94
C VAL A 92 -11.63 -5.42 8.85
N GLN A 93 -11.18 -4.59 9.78
CA GLN A 93 -10.11 -4.95 10.71
C GLN A 93 -10.46 -6.17 11.56
N ALA A 94 -11.67 -6.23 12.10
CA ALA A 94 -12.12 -7.36 12.92
C ALA A 94 -12.16 -8.66 12.11
N HIS A 95 -12.61 -8.60 10.87
CA HIS A 95 -12.66 -9.75 9.96
C HIS A 95 -11.26 -10.23 9.60
N GLU A 96 -10.36 -9.34 9.18
CA GLU A 96 -8.97 -9.68 8.87
C GLU A 96 -8.24 -10.27 10.08
N LYS A 97 -8.43 -9.69 11.26
CA LYS A 97 -7.85 -10.21 12.50
C LYS A 97 -8.29 -11.64 12.77
N LYS A 98 -9.60 -11.90 12.69
CA LYS A 98 -10.16 -13.25 12.92
C LYS A 98 -9.59 -14.28 11.95
N LEU A 99 -9.51 -13.93 10.66
CA LEU A 99 -8.95 -14.82 9.62
C LEU A 99 -7.45 -15.06 9.86
N THR A 100 -6.70 -14.02 10.19
CA THR A 100 -5.26 -14.12 10.45
C THR A 100 -4.95 -14.98 11.67
N GLU A 101 -5.68 -14.80 12.77
CA GLU A 101 -5.55 -15.61 13.97
C GLU A 101 -5.86 -17.09 13.68
N TYR A 102 -6.95 -17.37 12.97
CA TYR A 102 -7.31 -18.72 12.55
C TYR A 102 -6.23 -19.36 11.67
N ALA A 103 -5.75 -18.62 10.65
CA ALA A 103 -4.72 -19.14 9.76
C ALA A 103 -3.40 -19.42 10.50
N ILE A 104 -2.96 -18.54 11.39
CA ILE A 104 -1.76 -18.73 12.21
C ILE A 104 -1.91 -19.96 13.12
N GLU A 105 -3.07 -20.16 13.74
CA GLU A 105 -3.35 -21.35 14.55
C GLU A 105 -3.16 -22.62 13.73
N LYS A 106 -3.70 -22.66 12.51
CA LYS A 106 -3.57 -23.82 11.61
C LYS A 106 -2.15 -23.99 11.09
N LEU A 107 -1.50 -22.94 10.65
CA LEU A 107 -0.12 -23.01 10.15
C LEU A 107 0.87 -23.50 11.22
N LYS A 108 0.68 -23.14 12.48
CA LYS A 108 1.51 -23.63 13.59
C LYS A 108 1.42 -25.15 13.83
N THR A 109 0.41 -25.81 13.31
CA THR A 109 0.29 -27.28 13.41
C THR A 109 1.12 -28.01 12.36
N ILE A 110 1.65 -27.29 11.36
CA ILE A 110 2.46 -27.86 10.30
C ILE A 110 3.90 -27.94 10.78
N PRO A 111 4.49 -29.15 10.85
CA PRO A 111 5.89 -29.32 11.23
C PRO A 111 6.80 -28.53 10.27
N GLU A 112 7.88 -27.98 10.79
CA GLU A 112 8.92 -27.31 10.02
C GLU A 112 8.46 -26.02 9.28
N LEU A 113 7.23 -25.55 9.51
CA LEU A 113 6.76 -24.27 9.02
C LEU A 113 7.19 -23.15 9.98
N TYR A 114 7.87 -22.17 9.45
CA TYR A 114 8.31 -20.99 10.18
C TYR A 114 7.52 -19.75 9.75
N ILE A 115 6.92 -19.04 10.71
CA ILE A 115 6.17 -17.80 10.48
C ILE A 115 7.05 -16.61 10.86
N HIS A 116 7.28 -15.71 9.90
CA HIS A 116 8.03 -14.49 10.13
C HIS A 116 7.22 -13.42 10.87
N GLY A 117 7.91 -12.70 11.75
CA GLY A 117 7.34 -11.59 12.50
C GLY A 117 6.53 -12.00 13.73
N SER A 118 6.01 -10.99 14.44
CA SER A 118 5.22 -11.22 15.65
C SER A 118 3.88 -11.89 15.34
N PRO A 119 3.43 -12.86 16.13
CA PRO A 119 2.10 -13.45 16.01
C PRO A 119 0.98 -12.47 16.41
N SER A 120 1.30 -11.41 17.16
CA SER A 120 0.36 -10.37 17.59
C SER A 120 0.62 -9.04 16.87
N ASN A 121 -0.41 -8.22 16.78
CA ASN A 121 -0.35 -6.88 16.16
C ASN A 121 0.14 -6.90 14.70
N ARG A 122 -0.40 -7.81 13.89
CA ARG A 122 -0.14 -7.87 12.45
C ARG A 122 -1.40 -7.52 11.65
N GLY A 123 -1.20 -7.04 10.43
CA GLY A 123 -2.27 -6.93 9.44
C GLY A 123 -2.64 -8.29 8.85
N GLY A 124 -3.52 -8.28 7.86
CA GLY A 124 -4.01 -9.46 7.14
C GLY A 124 -2.97 -10.17 6.25
N VAL A 125 -1.70 -10.20 6.67
CA VAL A 125 -0.60 -10.81 5.91
C VAL A 125 0.17 -11.78 6.79
N ILE A 126 0.43 -12.99 6.27
CA ILE A 126 1.25 -14.00 6.93
C ILE A 126 2.40 -14.37 5.98
N SER A 127 3.62 -14.05 6.40
CA SER A 127 4.83 -14.50 5.71
C SER A 127 5.36 -15.74 6.40
N PHE A 128 5.68 -16.76 5.62
CA PHE A 128 6.16 -18.03 6.16
C PHE A 128 7.10 -18.75 5.18
N ASN A 129 7.93 -19.62 5.71
CA ASN A 129 8.73 -20.58 4.96
C ASN A 129 8.44 -21.99 5.47
N LEU A 130 8.65 -22.99 4.63
CA LEU A 130 8.50 -24.40 4.97
C LEU A 130 9.85 -25.10 4.74
N ASN A 131 10.62 -25.20 5.83
CA ASN A 131 11.94 -25.83 5.89
C ASN A 131 12.76 -25.69 4.57
N GLU A 132 13.22 -26.76 3.99
CA GLU A 132 14.08 -26.79 2.80
C GLU A 132 13.32 -26.66 1.48
N ILE A 133 11.99 -26.45 1.51
CA ILE A 133 11.20 -26.29 0.29
C ILE A 133 11.33 -24.85 -0.20
N HIS A 134 11.81 -24.71 -1.43
CA HIS A 134 11.90 -23.39 -2.04
C HIS A 134 10.50 -22.76 -2.19
N PRO A 135 10.28 -21.49 -1.82
CA PRO A 135 8.95 -20.86 -1.87
C PRO A 135 8.25 -20.95 -3.23
N GLN A 136 9.03 -20.93 -4.33
CA GLN A 136 8.49 -21.09 -5.69
C GLN A 136 7.89 -22.49 -5.90
N ASP A 137 8.55 -23.54 -5.42
CA ASP A 137 8.06 -24.91 -5.54
C ASP A 137 6.81 -25.11 -4.69
N LEU A 138 6.84 -24.60 -3.45
CA LEU A 138 5.68 -24.61 -2.58
C LEU A 138 4.46 -23.92 -3.21
N SER A 139 4.69 -22.78 -3.87
CA SER A 139 3.63 -22.05 -4.58
C SER A 139 3.03 -22.88 -5.73
N GLN A 140 3.86 -23.62 -6.46
CA GLN A 140 3.39 -24.48 -7.55
C GLN A 140 2.52 -25.64 -7.03
N PHE A 141 2.98 -26.32 -5.97
CA PHE A 141 2.19 -27.38 -5.35
C PHE A 141 0.85 -26.88 -4.81
N LEU A 142 0.85 -25.78 -4.10
CA LEU A 142 -0.38 -25.22 -3.54
C LEU A 142 -1.35 -24.76 -4.67
N ASN A 143 -0.82 -24.29 -5.79
CA ASN A 143 -1.62 -23.87 -6.93
C ASN A 143 -2.39 -25.06 -7.58
N GLU A 144 -1.89 -26.30 -7.50
CA GLU A 144 -2.62 -27.49 -7.95
C GLU A 144 -3.93 -27.68 -7.17
N ASP A 145 -3.94 -27.26 -5.90
CA ASP A 145 -5.11 -27.27 -5.02
C ASP A 145 -5.89 -25.93 -5.04
N ASN A 146 -5.60 -25.03 -5.99
CA ASN A 146 -6.19 -23.68 -6.11
C ASN A 146 -5.90 -22.78 -4.88
N ILE A 147 -4.81 -23.02 -4.15
CA ILE A 147 -4.35 -22.18 -3.05
C ILE A 147 -3.29 -21.22 -3.58
N CYS A 148 -3.66 -19.96 -3.73
CA CYS A 148 -2.78 -18.93 -4.27
C CYS A 148 -1.97 -18.26 -3.15
N ILE A 149 -0.64 -18.34 -3.26
CA ILE A 149 0.29 -17.58 -2.42
C ILE A 149 1.18 -16.71 -3.29
N ARG A 150 1.76 -15.69 -2.68
CA ARG A 150 2.76 -14.84 -3.33
C ARG A 150 4.15 -15.24 -2.87
N VAL A 151 5.10 -15.32 -3.79
CA VAL A 151 6.51 -15.65 -3.52
C VAL A 151 7.46 -14.55 -3.93
N GLY A 152 8.68 -14.56 -3.41
CA GLY A 152 9.76 -13.63 -3.71
C GLY A 152 9.96 -12.57 -2.64
N HIS A 153 10.74 -11.56 -2.96
CA HIS A 153 11.18 -10.54 -1.99
C HIS A 153 10.11 -9.52 -1.58
N HIS A 154 8.93 -9.50 -2.20
CA HIS A 154 7.80 -8.61 -1.88
C HIS A 154 8.16 -7.12 -1.83
N CYS A 155 9.12 -6.66 -2.66
CA CYS A 155 9.70 -5.31 -2.63
C CYS A 155 10.44 -4.99 -1.31
N ALA A 156 10.85 -5.99 -0.54
CA ALA A 156 11.47 -5.87 0.78
C ALA A 156 12.78 -6.68 0.89
N GLN A 157 13.56 -6.75 -0.19
CA GLN A 157 14.80 -7.54 -0.23
C GLN A 157 15.78 -7.26 0.91
N PRO A 158 16.03 -6.00 1.35
CA PRO A 158 16.90 -5.76 2.50
C PRO A 158 16.37 -6.35 3.80
N LEU A 159 15.05 -6.32 4.02
CA LEU A 159 14.41 -6.93 5.18
C LEU A 159 14.58 -8.45 5.16
N LEU A 160 14.27 -9.10 4.04
CA LEU A 160 14.43 -10.56 3.92
C LEU A 160 15.88 -10.98 4.14
N LYS A 161 16.84 -10.25 3.58
CA LYS A 161 18.26 -10.50 3.85
C LYS A 161 18.62 -10.39 5.33
N THR A 162 18.05 -9.43 6.05
CA THR A 162 18.24 -9.27 7.51
C THR A 162 17.64 -10.43 8.28
N LEU A 163 16.55 -11.01 7.79
CA LEU A 163 15.89 -12.19 8.36
C LEU A 163 16.61 -13.50 7.99
N GLY A 164 17.64 -13.45 7.14
CA GLY A 164 18.37 -14.63 6.66
C GLY A 164 17.72 -15.32 5.47
N GLU A 165 16.72 -14.70 4.87
CA GLU A 165 15.97 -15.26 3.74
C GLU A 165 16.56 -14.76 2.40
N THR A 166 16.60 -15.66 1.41
CA THR A 166 17.19 -15.37 0.09
C THR A 166 16.15 -15.25 -1.03
N SER A 167 14.92 -15.65 -0.76
CA SER A 167 13.81 -15.64 -1.76
C SER A 167 12.46 -15.58 -1.07
#